data_0062f607838cc6cfd3e7e388914de1ec
#
_entry.id   0062f607838cc6cfd3e7e388914de1ec
#
_cell.length_a   1.000
_cell.length_b   1.000
_cell.length_c   1.000
_cell.angle_alpha   90.00
_cell.angle_beta   90.00
_cell.angle_gamma   90.00
#
_symmetry.space_group_name_H-M   'P 1'
#
loop_
_entity.id
_entity.type
_entity.pdbx_description
1 polymer ?
#
loop_
_entity_poly.entity_id
_entity_poly.type
_entity_poly.pdbx_seq_one_letter_code
_entity_poly.pdbx_strand_id
1 'polypeptide(L)'
;MRLTEIEFTEAKPVEGYGPGFFRIGGEVYEGATLVLPTGVTVWGGFDDTEALIAAAKSIDVLFVGMGVEIAPVPAAFRSAIEAAGPGVETMASPTACRTYNVLLSEGRRVGLALLPV
;
A
#
# COMPACT_ATOMS: atom_id res chain seq x y z
N MET A 1 5.77 27.97 -0.23
CA MET A 1 5.86 27.40 0.30
C MET A 1 5.44 27.02 0.68
N ARG A 2 5.26 26.98 0.50
CA ARG A 2 5.01 26.51 1.02
C ARG A 2 4.84 25.71 1.29
N LEU A 3 4.84 25.70 1.10
CA LEU A 3 4.63 24.90 1.65
C LEU A 3 3.99 24.13 1.80
N THR A 4 3.71 24.19 1.45
CA THR A 4 3.16 23.44 1.69
C THR A 4 3.01 22.51 1.57
N GLU A 5 3.22 22.49 1.34
CA GLU A 5 3.25 21.69 1.35
C GLU A 5 3.25 20.74 1.38
N ILE A 6 3.39 20.71 1.31
CA ILE A 6 3.47 19.80 1.37
C ILE A 6 3.31 18.97 1.74
N GLU A 7 3.26 18.87 1.57
CA GLU A 7 3.15 18.15 1.83
C GLU A 7 3.43 17.18 2.16
N PHE A 8 3.38 17.58 2.51
CA PHE A 8 3.76 16.61 3.10
C PHE A 8 3.26 15.38 3.23
N THR A 9 3.58 14.64 2.89
CA THR A 9 2.91 13.38 2.91
C THR A 9 3.36 12.55 4.10
N GLU A 10 2.48 11.69 4.64
CA GLU A 10 2.85 10.73 5.67
C GLU A 10 3.38 9.45 5.05
N ALA A 11 3.56 9.42 3.75
CA ALA A 11 3.99 8.23 3.02
C ALA A 11 5.40 7.81 3.43
N LYS A 12 5.58 6.54 3.75
CA LYS A 12 6.83 6.01 4.26
C LYS A 12 7.26 4.79 3.46
N PRO A 13 8.56 4.63 3.22
CA PRO A 13 9.05 3.42 2.55
C PRO A 13 8.98 2.22 3.49
N VAL A 14 8.92 1.04 2.91
CA VAL A 14 9.03 -0.21 3.65
C VAL A 14 10.52 -0.47 3.86
N GLU A 15 10.94 -0.59 5.12
CA GLU A 15 12.35 -0.74 5.48
C GLU A 15 12.79 -2.20 5.47
N GLY A 16 11.84 -3.11 5.71
CA GLY A 16 12.15 -4.53 5.73
C GLY A 16 10.91 -5.34 6.06
N TYR A 17 11.07 -6.66 6.02
CA TYR A 17 10.00 -7.57 6.35
C TYR A 17 10.59 -8.90 6.81
N GLY A 18 9.77 -9.71 7.47
CA GLY A 18 10.10 -11.06 7.83
C GLY A 18 8.80 -11.85 7.99
N PRO A 19 8.88 -13.09 8.48
CA PRO A 19 7.68 -13.90 8.64
C PRO A 19 6.64 -13.19 9.50
N GLY A 20 5.51 -12.84 8.89
CA GLY A 20 4.39 -12.26 9.59
C GLY A 20 4.48 -10.77 9.91
N PHE A 21 5.51 -10.04 9.46
CA PHE A 21 5.63 -8.64 9.82
C PHE A 21 6.30 -7.79 8.73
N PHE A 22 6.07 -6.48 8.83
CA PHE A 22 6.72 -5.46 7.99
C PHE A 22 7.26 -4.36 8.89
N ARG A 23 8.45 -3.82 8.56
CA ARG A 23 9.01 -2.67 9.26
C ARG A 23 8.86 -1.44 8.37
N ILE A 24 8.18 -0.43 8.88
CA ILE A 24 7.86 0.78 8.12
C ILE A 24 7.97 1.97 9.05
N GLY A 25 8.80 2.95 8.65
CA GLY A 25 8.96 4.16 9.46
C GLY A 25 9.50 3.90 10.84
N GLY A 26 10.34 2.88 10.99
CA GLY A 26 10.96 2.54 12.27
C GLY A 26 10.09 1.67 13.18
N GLU A 27 8.88 1.31 12.74
CA GLU A 27 7.98 0.50 13.56
C GLU A 27 7.66 -0.81 12.87
N VAL A 28 7.36 -1.83 13.68
CA VAL A 28 7.01 -3.16 13.20
C VAL A 28 5.50 -3.31 13.21
N TYR A 29 4.94 -3.75 12.07
CA TYR A 29 3.52 -4.00 11.93
C TYR A 29 3.32 -5.47 11.65
N GLU A 30 2.56 -6.14 12.51
CA GLU A 30 2.32 -7.58 12.37
C GLU A 30 1.06 -7.82 11.56
N GLY A 31 1.11 -8.82 10.69
CA GLY A 31 -0.02 -9.20 9.87
C GLY A 31 -0.19 -8.31 8.65
N ALA A 32 -1.38 -8.33 8.08
CA ALA A 32 -1.67 -7.55 6.89
C ALA A 32 -1.64 -6.06 7.20
N THR A 33 -1.07 -5.27 6.31
CA THR A 33 -0.74 -3.87 6.57
C THR A 33 -1.06 -3.00 5.35
N LEU A 34 -1.62 -1.81 5.60
CA LEU A 34 -1.80 -0.78 4.57
C LEU A 34 -0.77 0.32 4.75
N VAL A 35 -0.17 0.75 3.65
CA VAL A 35 0.75 1.88 3.64
C VAL A 35 0.20 2.89 2.65
N LEU A 36 -0.30 4.00 3.16
CA LEU A 36 -0.97 5.01 2.37
C LEU A 36 -0.34 6.37 2.65
N PRO A 37 -0.57 7.36 1.78
CA PRO A 37 -0.07 8.72 2.07
C PRO A 37 -0.55 9.27 3.40
N THR A 38 -1.69 8.77 3.90
CA THR A 38 -2.24 9.21 5.17
C THR A 38 -1.63 8.49 6.37
N GLY A 39 -0.83 7.45 6.14
CA GLY A 39 -0.18 6.72 7.22
C GLY A 39 -0.23 5.22 7.04
N VAL A 40 0.28 4.51 8.04
CA VAL A 40 0.36 3.06 8.04
C VAL A 40 -0.64 2.52 9.04
N THR A 41 -1.39 1.48 8.66
CA THR A 41 -2.39 0.91 9.54
C THR A 41 -2.56 -0.59 9.28
N VAL A 42 -3.19 -1.25 10.21
CA VAL A 42 -3.57 -2.66 10.05
C VAL A 42 -4.61 -2.77 8.95
N TRP A 43 -4.50 -3.84 8.17
CA TRP A 43 -5.44 -4.09 7.08
C TRP A 43 -6.23 -5.37 7.36
N GLY A 44 -7.55 -5.28 7.22
CA GLY A 44 -8.43 -6.42 7.44
C GLY A 44 -8.56 -7.36 6.26
N GLY A 45 -7.80 -7.15 5.18
CA GLY A 45 -7.90 -8.00 4.01
C GLY A 45 -8.84 -7.44 2.96
N PHE A 46 -9.20 -8.29 1.98
CA PHE A 46 -9.91 -7.81 0.80
C PHE A 46 -11.33 -7.30 1.05
N ASP A 47 -11.91 -7.65 2.18
CA ASP A 47 -13.23 -7.11 2.55
C ASP A 47 -13.12 -5.75 3.24
N ASP A 48 -11.92 -5.34 3.61
CA ASP A 48 -11.68 -4.09 4.32
C ASP A 48 -11.18 -3.05 3.33
N THR A 49 -12.12 -2.36 2.68
CA THR A 49 -11.79 -1.40 1.62
C THR A 49 -11.99 0.05 2.04
N GLU A 50 -12.47 0.29 3.25
CA GLU A 50 -12.87 1.64 3.66
C GLU A 50 -11.72 2.64 3.60
N ALA A 51 -10.59 2.31 4.22
CA ALA A 51 -9.44 3.22 4.24
C ALA A 51 -8.88 3.42 2.83
N LEU A 52 -8.91 2.37 2.01
CA LEU A 52 -8.41 2.44 0.64
C LEU A 52 -9.27 3.38 -0.20
N ILE A 53 -10.58 3.25 -0.08
CA ILE A 53 -11.50 4.11 -0.85
C ILE A 53 -11.38 5.55 -0.37
N ALA A 54 -11.22 5.76 0.95
CA ALA A 54 -11.05 7.10 1.49
C ALA A 54 -9.76 7.77 0.98
N ALA A 55 -8.71 6.99 0.72
CA ALA A 55 -7.43 7.51 0.25
C ALA A 55 -7.31 7.47 -1.27
N ALA A 56 -8.33 7.02 -1.99
CA ALA A 56 -8.23 6.73 -3.41
C ALA A 56 -7.80 7.93 -4.25
N LYS A 57 -8.24 9.13 -3.88
CA LYS A 57 -7.89 10.33 -4.64
C LYS A 57 -6.45 10.78 -4.40
N SER A 58 -5.79 10.19 -3.42
CA SER A 58 -4.41 10.54 -3.08
C SER A 58 -3.39 9.62 -3.73
N ILE A 59 -3.85 8.57 -4.41
CA ILE A 59 -2.93 7.62 -5.05
C ILE A 59 -3.39 7.35 -6.48
N ASP A 60 -2.42 7.06 -7.35
CA ASP A 60 -2.69 6.70 -8.73
C ASP A 60 -2.71 5.20 -8.93
N VAL A 61 -1.94 4.48 -8.12
CA VAL A 61 -1.89 3.02 -8.19
C VAL A 61 -1.75 2.44 -6.79
N LEU A 62 -2.47 1.33 -6.58
CA LEU A 62 -2.34 0.53 -5.37
C LEU A 62 -1.62 -0.75 -5.74
N PHE A 63 -0.46 -0.98 -5.11
CA PHE A 63 0.24 -2.24 -5.23
C PHE A 63 -0.26 -3.18 -4.15
N VAL A 64 -0.64 -4.39 -4.54
CA VAL A 64 -1.16 -5.37 -3.60
C VAL A 64 -0.16 -6.51 -3.51
N GLY A 65 0.42 -6.69 -2.33
CA GLY A 65 1.33 -7.79 -2.05
C GLY A 65 0.53 -8.99 -1.60
N MET A 66 0.64 -10.08 -2.34
CA MET A 66 -0.19 -11.26 -2.15
C MET A 66 0.46 -12.31 -1.24
N GLY A 67 1.45 -11.92 -0.46
CA GLY A 67 2.16 -12.84 0.39
C GLY A 67 3.40 -13.36 -0.31
N VAL A 68 3.71 -14.63 -0.11
CA VAL A 68 4.94 -15.23 -0.65
C VAL A 68 4.94 -15.28 -2.17
N GLU A 69 3.77 -15.54 -2.78
CA GLU A 69 3.66 -15.73 -4.22
C GLU A 69 2.58 -14.82 -4.80
N ILE A 70 2.77 -14.47 -6.08
CA ILE A 70 1.77 -13.68 -6.78
C ILE A 70 0.48 -14.51 -6.92
N ALA A 71 -0.65 -13.83 -6.76
CA ALA A 71 -1.97 -14.44 -6.95
C ALA A 71 -2.93 -13.33 -7.36
N PRO A 72 -4.05 -13.66 -8.01
CA PRO A 72 -5.03 -12.63 -8.35
C PRO A 72 -5.79 -12.18 -7.11
N VAL A 73 -6.19 -10.91 -7.10
CA VAL A 73 -7.09 -10.40 -6.06
C VAL A 73 -8.53 -10.78 -6.41
N PRO A 74 -9.42 -10.81 -5.42
CA PRO A 74 -10.84 -11.01 -5.71
C PRO A 74 -11.35 -9.94 -6.66
N ALA A 75 -12.19 -10.33 -7.62
CA ALA A 75 -12.71 -9.40 -8.61
C ALA A 75 -13.46 -8.24 -7.97
N ALA A 76 -14.20 -8.50 -6.90
CA ALA A 76 -14.96 -7.45 -6.22
C ALA A 76 -14.04 -6.41 -5.60
N PHE A 77 -12.91 -6.85 -5.04
CA PHE A 77 -11.93 -5.93 -4.48
C PHE A 77 -11.36 -5.03 -5.57
N ARG A 78 -10.90 -5.64 -6.69
CA ARG A 78 -10.34 -4.87 -7.80
C ARG A 78 -11.34 -3.86 -8.32
N SER A 79 -12.58 -4.29 -8.53
CA SER A 79 -13.62 -3.41 -9.06
C SER A 79 -13.88 -2.23 -8.13
N ALA A 80 -13.94 -2.48 -6.82
CA ALA A 80 -14.21 -1.42 -5.86
C ALA A 80 -13.11 -0.37 -5.87
N ILE A 81 -11.84 -0.81 -5.91
CA ILE A 81 -10.71 0.12 -5.90
C ILE A 81 -10.64 0.88 -7.22
N GLU A 82 -10.77 0.19 -8.35
CA GLU A 82 -10.68 0.84 -9.64
C GLU A 82 -11.81 1.83 -9.86
N ALA A 83 -13.00 1.53 -9.36
CA ALA A 83 -14.12 2.45 -9.43
C ALA A 83 -13.85 3.72 -8.62
N ALA A 84 -13.03 3.64 -7.59
CA ALA A 84 -12.67 4.81 -6.77
C ALA A 84 -11.52 5.61 -7.40
N GLY A 85 -10.84 5.09 -8.43
CA GLY A 85 -9.84 5.81 -9.20
C GLY A 85 -8.53 5.11 -9.45
N PRO A 86 -7.87 4.52 -8.44
CA PRO A 86 -6.52 3.98 -8.62
C PRO A 86 -6.51 2.71 -9.46
N GLY A 87 -5.39 2.48 -10.18
CA GLY A 87 -5.13 1.17 -10.74
C GLY A 87 -4.74 0.20 -9.64
N VAL A 88 -4.92 -1.08 -9.89
CA VAL A 88 -4.57 -2.14 -8.95
C VAL A 88 -3.57 -3.08 -9.62
N GLU A 89 -2.41 -3.27 -8.98
CA GLU A 89 -1.37 -4.15 -9.49
C GLU A 89 -0.97 -5.15 -8.42
N THR A 90 -1.01 -6.44 -8.78
CA THR A 90 -0.74 -7.51 -7.82
C THR A 90 0.63 -8.09 -8.04
N MET A 91 1.31 -8.43 -6.94
CA MET A 91 2.63 -9.08 -6.97
C MET A 91 2.84 -9.78 -5.64
N ALA A 92 3.90 -10.58 -5.55
CA ALA A 92 4.30 -11.10 -4.24
C ALA A 92 4.66 -9.92 -3.34
N SER A 93 4.48 -10.08 -2.03
CA SER A 93 4.68 -8.95 -1.11
C SER A 93 6.09 -8.38 -1.14
N PRO A 94 7.17 -9.18 -1.21
CA PRO A 94 8.51 -8.58 -1.32
C PRO A 94 8.66 -7.70 -2.56
N THR A 95 8.13 -8.14 -3.70
CA THR A 95 8.20 -7.37 -4.94
C THR A 95 7.37 -6.10 -4.82
N ALA A 96 6.19 -6.20 -4.20
CA ALA A 96 5.32 -5.05 -4.01
C ALA A 96 6.02 -3.98 -3.17
N CYS A 97 6.71 -4.39 -2.11
CA CYS A 97 7.45 -3.46 -1.27
C CYS A 97 8.53 -2.72 -2.05
N ARG A 98 9.30 -3.46 -2.87
CA ARG A 98 10.37 -2.84 -3.67
C ARG A 98 9.81 -1.89 -4.72
N THR A 99 8.77 -2.30 -5.43
CA THR A 99 8.15 -1.48 -6.46
C THR A 99 7.59 -0.20 -5.86
N TYR A 100 6.87 -0.34 -4.75
CA TYR A 100 6.33 0.80 -4.03
C TYR A 100 7.44 1.77 -3.62
N ASN A 101 8.52 1.25 -3.02
CA ASN A 101 9.61 2.09 -2.55
C ASN A 101 10.26 2.89 -3.70
N VAL A 102 10.49 2.23 -4.83
CA VAL A 102 11.11 2.89 -5.98
C VAL A 102 10.24 4.04 -6.47
N LEU A 103 8.95 3.78 -6.67
CA LEU A 103 8.05 4.81 -7.20
C LEU A 103 7.81 5.92 -6.18
N LEU A 104 7.77 5.57 -4.90
CA LEU A 104 7.63 6.58 -3.86
C LEU A 104 8.83 7.53 -3.88
N SER A 105 10.05 6.98 -4.05
CA SER A 105 11.27 7.80 -4.10
C SER A 105 11.30 8.71 -5.32
N GLU A 106 10.52 8.38 -6.35
CA GLU A 106 10.40 9.19 -7.55
C GLU A 106 9.26 10.21 -7.46
N GLY A 107 8.63 10.31 -6.31
CA GLY A 107 7.55 11.26 -6.12
C GLY A 107 6.20 10.81 -6.65
N ARG A 108 6.06 9.52 -6.98
CA ARG A 108 4.79 9.00 -7.47
C ARG A 108 3.79 8.82 -6.33
N ARG A 109 2.52 8.93 -6.68
CA ARG A 109 1.43 8.81 -5.69
C ARG A 109 1.00 7.35 -5.65
N VAL A 110 1.53 6.61 -4.69
CA VAL A 110 1.33 5.16 -4.61
C VAL A 110 0.84 4.76 -3.23
N GLY A 111 0.12 3.64 -3.20
CA GLY A 111 -0.31 2.99 -1.98
C GLY A 111 0.06 1.53 -2.01
N LEU A 112 0.00 0.88 -0.85
CA LEU A 112 0.46 -0.49 -0.70
C LEU A 112 -0.47 -1.22 0.26
N ALA A 113 -0.96 -2.38 -0.17
CA ALA A 113 -1.77 -3.27 0.66
C ALA A 113 -1.03 -4.61 0.70
N LEU A 114 -0.57 -5.01 1.88
CA LEU A 114 0.34 -6.13 2.03
C LEU A 114 -0.28 -7.26 2.82
N LEU A 115 -0.24 -8.46 2.24
CA LEU A 115 -0.45 -9.68 3.00
C LEU A 115 0.92 -10.16 3.48
N PRO A 116 1.02 -10.72 4.70
CA PRO A 116 2.32 -11.12 5.26
C PRO A 116 2.92 -12.32 4.52
N VAL A 117 4.23 -12.39 4.60
CA VAL A 117 5.00 -13.53 4.08
C VAL A 117 5.24 -14.56 5.17
#